data_737fa41aa01f676eca8b059f9476a701
#
_entry.id   737fa41aa01f676eca8b059f9476a701
#
_cell.length_a   1.000
_cell.length_b   1.000
_cell.length_c   1.000
_cell.angle_alpha   90.00
_cell.angle_beta   90.00
_cell.angle_gamma   90.00
#
_symmetry.space_group_name_H-M   'P 1'
#
loop_
_entity.id
_entity.type
_entity.pdbx_description
1 polymer ?
#
loop_
_entity_poly.entity_id
_entity_poly.type
_entity_poly.pdbx_seq_one_letter_code
_entity_poly.pdbx_strand_id
1 'polypeptide(L)'
;MEIRRDFYLDKLIKRKNNGLIKVITGIRRCGKSYLLNNLFYHHLLESGVDADHIIRFAFDSADDLYLIGESLIQIEKEKRGVDPEKFMAYIRSKVVGEGMYYLLLDEIQMLDCFEAVLNGYLRKDNMDVFVTGSNAKLLSKDIATEFAGRGD
;
A
#
# COMPACT_ATOMS: atom_id res chain seq x y z
N MET A 1 -21.16 -8.02 -6.86
CA MET A 1 -19.93 -7.62 -6.18
C MET A 1 -18.70 -8.15 -6.87
N GLU A 2 -18.77 -9.36 -7.37
CA GLU A 2 -17.65 -9.91 -8.11
C GLU A 2 -17.31 -9.06 -9.33
N ILE A 3 -18.34 -8.59 -10.03
CA ILE A 3 -18.13 -7.76 -11.21
C ILE A 3 -17.40 -6.47 -10.85
N ARG A 4 -17.76 -5.87 -9.71
CA ARG A 4 -17.09 -4.65 -9.27
C ARG A 4 -15.62 -4.90 -8.94
N ARG A 5 -15.35 -6.00 -8.27
CA ARG A 5 -13.96 -6.35 -7.93
C ARG A 5 -13.13 -6.58 -9.18
N ASP A 6 -13.69 -7.27 -10.16
CA ASP A 6 -12.98 -7.50 -11.40
C ASP A 6 -12.67 -6.20 -12.12
N PHE A 7 -13.60 -5.25 -12.08
CA PHE A 7 -13.40 -3.96 -12.70
C PHE A 7 -12.24 -3.20 -12.04
N TYR A 8 -12.21 -3.18 -10.72
CA TYR A 8 -11.15 -2.47 -9.99
C TYR A 8 -9.82 -3.20 -10.10
N LEU A 9 -9.84 -4.51 -10.11
CA LEU A 9 -8.62 -5.28 -10.31
C LEU A 9 -8.02 -4.96 -11.68
N ASP A 10 -8.86 -4.88 -12.71
CA ASP A 10 -8.40 -4.55 -14.03
C ASP A 10 -7.75 -3.16 -14.07
N LYS A 11 -8.31 -2.22 -13.34
CA LYS A 11 -7.72 -0.88 -13.25
C LYS A 11 -6.32 -0.93 -12.64
N LEU A 12 -6.15 -1.71 -11.58
CA LEU A 12 -4.84 -1.83 -10.94
C LEU A 12 -3.84 -2.46 -11.90
N ILE A 13 -4.24 -3.50 -12.59
CA ILE A 13 -3.37 -4.18 -13.54
C ILE A 13 -2.91 -3.22 -14.63
N LYS A 14 -3.83 -2.44 -15.16
CA LYS A 14 -3.51 -1.51 -16.24
C LYS A 14 -2.61 -0.38 -15.80
N ARG A 15 -2.63 -0.04 -14.51
CA ARG A 15 -1.82 1.07 -14.01
C ARG A 15 -0.52 0.63 -13.38
N LYS A 16 -0.26 -0.66 -13.42
CA LYS A 16 0.98 -1.21 -12.89
C LYS A 16 2.16 -0.57 -13.61
N ASN A 17 3.18 -0.20 -12.85
CA ASN A 17 4.43 0.37 -13.38
C ASN A 17 4.25 1.69 -14.12
N ASN A 18 3.25 2.47 -13.76
CA ASN A 18 3.03 3.75 -14.44
C ASN A 18 3.73 4.93 -13.78
N GLY A 19 4.53 4.70 -12.74
CA GLY A 19 5.28 5.76 -12.10
C GLY A 19 4.50 6.60 -11.11
N LEU A 20 3.26 6.22 -10.83
CA LEU A 20 2.41 6.94 -9.87
C LEU A 20 2.03 6.01 -8.73
N ILE A 21 1.65 6.61 -7.61
CA ILE A 21 1.14 5.85 -6.49
C ILE A 21 -0.34 5.56 -6.75
N LYS A 22 -0.71 4.28 -6.72
CA LYS A 22 -2.09 3.88 -6.95
C LYS A 22 -2.82 3.85 -5.62
N VAL A 23 -3.90 4.62 -5.52
CA VAL A 23 -4.67 4.77 -4.30
C VAL A 23 -6.04 4.16 -4.49
N ILE A 24 -6.40 3.25 -3.59
CA ILE A 24 -7.70 2.59 -3.61
C ILE A 24 -8.54 3.17 -2.48
N THR A 25 -9.59 3.91 -2.86
CA THR A 25 -10.51 4.51 -1.89
C THR A 25 -11.93 4.28 -2.40
N GLY A 26 -12.90 4.67 -1.58
CA GLY A 26 -14.29 4.62 -2.00
C GLY A 26 -14.94 3.27 -2.01
N ILE A 27 -14.17 2.19 -1.79
CA ILE A 27 -14.70 0.84 -1.66
C ILE A 27 -14.81 0.56 -0.17
N ARG A 28 -15.79 -0.25 0.22
CA ARG A 28 -15.88 -0.63 1.62
C ARG A 28 -14.59 -1.28 2.05
N ARG A 29 -14.19 -1.04 3.31
CA ARG A 29 -12.86 -1.44 3.76
C ARG A 29 -12.53 -2.89 3.49
N CYS A 30 -13.49 -3.81 3.66
CA CYS A 30 -13.22 -5.22 3.36
C CYS A 30 -12.93 -5.43 1.89
N GLY A 31 -13.61 -4.69 1.03
CA GLY A 31 -13.38 -4.79 -0.39
C GLY A 31 -12.02 -4.27 -0.80
N LYS A 32 -11.58 -3.17 -0.18
CA LYS A 32 -10.26 -2.61 -0.51
C LYS A 32 -9.14 -3.56 -0.15
N SER A 33 -9.18 -4.09 1.07
CA SER A 33 -8.14 -5.00 1.52
C SER A 33 -8.11 -6.28 0.71
N TYR A 34 -9.29 -6.82 0.43
CA TYR A 34 -9.37 -8.05 -0.37
C TYR A 34 -8.85 -7.81 -1.77
N LEU A 35 -9.22 -6.70 -2.38
CA LEU A 35 -8.77 -6.37 -3.73
C LEU A 35 -7.24 -6.31 -3.78
N LEU A 36 -6.65 -5.62 -2.83
CA LEU A 36 -5.20 -5.41 -2.83
C LEU A 36 -4.45 -6.67 -2.40
N ASN A 37 -4.84 -7.25 -1.27
CA ASN A 37 -4.04 -8.29 -0.65
C ASN A 37 -4.33 -9.68 -1.16
N ASN A 38 -5.44 -9.86 -1.86
CA ASN A 38 -5.77 -11.17 -2.43
C ASN A 38 -5.76 -11.12 -3.95
N LEU A 39 -6.63 -10.33 -4.54
CA LEU A 39 -6.79 -10.39 -5.99
C LEU A 39 -5.55 -9.86 -6.70
N PHE A 40 -5.08 -8.70 -6.32
CA PHE A 40 -3.93 -8.11 -6.99
C PHE A 40 -2.64 -8.86 -6.65
N TYR A 41 -2.50 -9.28 -5.39
CA TYR A 41 -1.34 -10.06 -4.98
C TYR A 41 -1.21 -11.33 -5.81
N HIS A 42 -2.30 -12.07 -5.97
CA HIS A 42 -2.27 -13.30 -6.74
C HIS A 42 -2.04 -13.02 -8.23
N HIS A 43 -2.57 -11.91 -8.72
CA HIS A 43 -2.28 -11.53 -10.11
C HIS A 43 -0.79 -11.31 -10.31
N LEU A 44 -0.13 -10.65 -9.38
CA LEU A 44 1.32 -10.42 -9.49
C LEU A 44 2.06 -11.76 -9.52
N LEU A 45 1.70 -12.67 -8.62
CA LEU A 45 2.34 -13.98 -8.59
C LEU A 45 2.14 -14.72 -9.90
N GLU A 46 0.91 -14.70 -10.43
CA GLU A 46 0.60 -15.41 -11.66
C GLU A 46 1.29 -14.80 -12.87
N SER A 47 1.61 -13.52 -12.80
CA SER A 47 2.31 -12.86 -13.90
C SER A 47 3.82 -13.02 -13.81
N GLY A 48 4.31 -13.76 -12.83
CA GLY A 48 5.73 -14.09 -12.77
C GLY A 48 6.55 -13.28 -11.77
N VAL A 49 5.90 -12.47 -10.94
CA VAL A 49 6.61 -11.70 -9.94
C VAL A 49 6.96 -12.61 -8.76
N ASP A 50 8.22 -12.63 -8.35
CA ASP A 50 8.63 -13.41 -7.19
C ASP A 50 7.97 -12.87 -5.93
N ALA A 51 7.59 -13.77 -5.01
CA ALA A 51 6.96 -13.36 -3.77
C ALA A 51 7.87 -12.44 -2.96
N ASP A 52 9.18 -12.60 -3.07
CA ASP A 52 10.14 -11.74 -2.38
C ASP A 52 10.10 -10.30 -2.88
N HIS A 53 9.56 -10.08 -4.06
CA HIS A 53 9.45 -8.75 -4.64
C HIS A 53 8.07 -8.13 -4.43
N ILE A 54 7.22 -8.76 -3.62
CA ILE A 54 5.92 -8.23 -3.25
C ILE A 54 5.90 -8.04 -1.74
N ILE A 55 5.87 -6.78 -1.31
CA ILE A 55 5.90 -6.46 0.11
C ILE A 55 4.50 -5.99 0.51
N ARG A 56 3.83 -6.78 1.36
CA ARG A 56 2.50 -6.45 1.85
C ARG A 56 2.61 -6.00 3.30
N PHE A 57 1.97 -4.88 3.62
CA PHE A 57 1.98 -4.37 4.98
C PHE A 57 0.66 -3.69 5.28
N ALA A 58 0.02 -4.11 6.37
CA ALA A 58 -1.24 -3.52 6.82
C ALA A 58 -0.98 -2.73 8.09
N PHE A 59 -1.19 -1.41 8.04
CA PHE A 59 -0.86 -0.54 9.15
C PHE A 59 -1.85 -0.67 10.32
N ASP A 60 -2.95 -1.41 10.13
CA ASP A 60 -3.88 -1.72 11.21
C ASP A 60 -3.74 -3.15 11.72
N SER A 61 -2.70 -3.86 11.30
CA SER A 61 -2.47 -5.24 11.69
C SER A 61 -1.46 -5.30 12.83
N ALA A 62 -1.85 -5.88 13.97
CA ALA A 62 -0.94 -6.01 15.10
C ALA A 62 0.28 -6.85 14.73
N ASP A 63 0.08 -7.90 13.94
CA ASP A 63 1.18 -8.77 13.55
C ASP A 63 2.18 -8.05 12.64
N ASP A 64 1.67 -7.28 11.68
CA ASP A 64 2.56 -6.55 10.80
C ASP A 64 3.32 -5.47 11.56
N LEU A 65 2.64 -4.76 12.47
CA LEU A 65 3.30 -3.74 13.27
C LEU A 65 4.40 -4.34 14.15
N TYR A 66 4.17 -5.54 14.64
CA TYR A 66 5.20 -6.22 15.43
C TYR A 66 6.47 -6.43 14.61
N LEU A 67 6.34 -6.68 13.31
CA LEU A 67 7.51 -6.90 12.45
C LEU A 67 8.42 -5.68 12.39
N ILE A 68 7.89 -4.50 12.57
CA ILE A 68 8.70 -3.27 12.50
C ILE A 68 9.00 -2.72 13.88
N GLY A 69 8.67 -3.46 14.93
CA GLY A 69 8.94 -3.00 16.29
C GLY A 69 7.91 -2.05 16.84
N GLU A 70 6.70 -2.06 16.30
CA GLU A 70 5.61 -1.22 16.78
C GLU A 70 4.56 -2.07 17.47
N SER A 71 3.70 -1.41 18.24
CA SER A 71 2.61 -2.06 18.95
C SER A 71 1.33 -1.28 18.68
N LEU A 72 0.32 -1.97 18.18
CA LEU A 72 -0.95 -1.33 17.90
C LEU A 72 -1.55 -0.73 19.18
N ILE A 73 -1.42 -1.44 20.29
CA ILE A 73 -1.96 -0.96 21.56
C ILE A 73 -1.23 0.29 22.01
N GLN A 74 0.08 0.34 21.86
CA GLN A 74 0.86 1.49 22.27
C GLN A 74 0.53 2.71 21.41
N ILE A 75 0.35 2.47 20.11
CA ILE A 75 -0.04 3.54 19.19
C ILE A 75 -1.39 4.14 19.61
N GLU A 76 -2.36 3.30 19.97
CA GLU A 76 -3.64 3.79 20.44
C GLU A 76 -3.53 4.55 21.74
N LYS A 77 -2.75 4.04 22.68
CA LYS A 77 -2.58 4.70 23.97
C LYS A 77 -1.91 6.06 23.81
N GLU A 78 -0.94 6.14 22.92
CA GLU A 78 -0.19 7.38 22.72
C GLU A 78 -0.87 8.31 21.72
N LYS A 79 -1.95 7.85 21.09
CA LYS A 79 -2.72 8.65 20.13
C LYS A 79 -1.83 9.20 19.02
N ARG A 80 -1.02 8.33 18.45
CA ARG A 80 -0.10 8.70 17.37
C ARG A 80 -0.26 7.73 16.22
N GLY A 81 0.42 8.01 15.13
CA GLY A 81 0.47 7.07 14.02
C GLY A 81 1.66 6.14 14.13
N VAL A 82 1.84 5.33 13.12
CA VAL A 82 2.96 4.42 13.02
C VAL A 82 4.21 5.21 12.70
N ASP A 83 5.32 4.87 13.34
CA ASP A 83 6.59 5.57 13.17
C ASP A 83 7.13 5.32 11.74
N PRO A 84 7.27 6.39 10.95
CA PRO A 84 7.73 6.20 9.57
C PRO A 84 9.16 5.70 9.46
N GLU A 85 10.02 6.03 10.42
CA GLU A 85 11.39 5.56 10.35
C GLU A 85 11.48 4.05 10.52
N LYS A 86 10.66 3.50 11.40
CA LYS A 86 10.64 2.05 11.60
C LYS A 86 10.11 1.35 10.36
N PHE A 87 9.07 1.91 9.76
CA PHE A 87 8.52 1.33 8.54
C PHE A 87 9.53 1.39 7.39
N MET A 88 10.17 2.54 7.21
CA MET A 88 11.12 2.68 6.11
C MET A 88 12.33 1.77 6.30
N ALA A 89 12.76 1.57 7.54
CA ALA A 89 13.85 0.64 7.80
C ALA A 89 13.47 -0.78 7.41
N TYR A 90 12.23 -1.16 7.71
CA TYR A 90 11.73 -2.47 7.33
C TYR A 90 11.73 -2.64 5.80
N ILE A 91 11.23 -1.64 5.10
CA ILE A 91 11.20 -1.71 3.63
C ILE A 91 12.62 -1.81 3.08
N ARG A 92 13.56 -1.02 3.62
CA ARG A 92 14.95 -1.08 3.17
C ARG A 92 15.53 -2.48 3.37
N SER A 93 15.13 -3.15 4.43
CA SER A 93 15.64 -4.50 4.69
C SER A 93 15.08 -5.54 3.71
N LYS A 94 13.96 -5.22 3.06
CA LYS A 94 13.33 -6.14 2.12
C LYS A 94 13.70 -5.86 0.67
N VAL A 95 14.02 -4.63 0.34
CA VAL A 95 14.34 -4.24 -1.03
C VAL A 95 15.85 -4.35 -1.21
N VAL A 96 16.31 -5.59 -1.35
CA VAL A 96 17.76 -5.86 -1.37
C VAL A 96 18.25 -6.39 -2.71
N GLY A 97 17.35 -6.72 -3.61
CA GLY A 97 17.71 -7.29 -4.91
C GLY A 97 17.45 -6.32 -6.03
N GLU A 98 17.62 -6.81 -7.24
CA GLU A 98 17.39 -6.00 -8.43
C GLU A 98 15.98 -6.22 -8.94
N GLY A 99 15.52 -5.30 -9.77
CA GLY A 99 14.22 -5.39 -10.39
C GLY A 99 13.17 -4.65 -9.60
N MET A 100 11.94 -4.74 -10.09
CA MET A 100 10.82 -4.00 -9.53
C MET A 100 10.30 -4.67 -8.26
N TYR A 101 10.08 -3.89 -7.23
CA TYR A 101 9.40 -4.32 -6.01
C TYR A 101 8.02 -3.69 -5.96
N TYR A 102 7.03 -4.48 -5.57
CA TYR A 102 5.65 -4.03 -5.49
C TYR A 102 5.27 -3.91 -4.02
N LEU A 103 4.87 -2.72 -3.62
CA LEU A 103 4.48 -2.44 -2.24
C LEU A 103 2.96 -2.34 -2.17
N LEU A 104 2.34 -3.22 -1.38
CA LEU A 104 0.89 -3.25 -1.20
C LEU A 104 0.62 -2.85 0.25
N LEU A 105 0.25 -1.59 0.44
CA LEU A 105 0.17 -0.98 1.77
C LEU A 105 -1.29 -0.66 2.12
N ASP A 106 -1.78 -1.31 3.18
CA ASP A 106 -3.17 -1.20 3.58
C ASP A 106 -3.31 -0.20 4.72
N GLU A 107 -4.32 0.66 4.65
CA GLU A 107 -4.61 1.69 5.65
C GLU A 107 -3.44 2.64 5.86
N ILE A 108 -3.00 3.23 4.77
CA ILE A 108 -1.77 4.05 4.75
C ILE A 108 -1.89 5.29 5.64
N GLN A 109 -3.12 5.78 5.90
CA GLN A 109 -3.28 6.99 6.70
C GLN A 109 -2.85 6.78 8.14
N MET A 110 -2.66 5.53 8.58
CA MET A 110 -2.18 5.27 9.92
C MET A 110 -0.68 5.46 10.06
N LEU A 111 0.02 5.62 8.96
CA LEU A 111 1.45 5.90 8.99
C LEU A 111 1.67 7.40 9.15
N ASP A 112 2.41 7.81 10.17
CA ASP A 112 2.75 9.21 10.35
C ASP A 112 3.57 9.68 9.16
N CYS A 113 3.28 10.89 8.70
CA CYS A 113 4.01 11.50 7.59
C CYS A 113 3.98 10.63 6.34
N PHE A 114 2.85 9.95 6.08
CA PHE A 114 2.80 9.02 4.97
C PHE A 114 3.05 9.72 3.64
N GLU A 115 2.67 11.00 3.52
CA GLU A 115 2.90 11.73 2.26
C GLU A 115 4.38 11.83 1.95
N ALA A 116 5.19 12.14 2.97
CA ALA A 116 6.63 12.26 2.77
C ALA A 116 7.24 10.91 2.40
N VAL A 117 6.78 9.85 3.07
CA VAL A 117 7.27 8.50 2.79
C VAL A 117 6.93 8.11 1.35
N LEU A 118 5.68 8.30 0.95
CA LEU A 118 5.24 7.93 -0.38
C LEU A 118 5.93 8.76 -1.45
N ASN A 119 6.14 10.06 -1.20
CA ASN A 119 6.87 10.89 -2.14
C ASN A 119 8.30 10.42 -2.31
N GLY A 120 8.90 9.93 -1.23
CA GLY A 120 10.24 9.35 -1.33
C GLY A 120 10.26 8.10 -2.19
N TYR A 121 9.27 7.24 -2.04
CA TYR A 121 9.18 6.03 -2.86
C TYR A 121 8.85 6.34 -4.31
N LEU A 122 8.09 7.40 -4.54
CA LEU A 122 7.74 7.81 -5.90
C LEU A 122 8.97 8.16 -6.72
N ARG A 123 10.02 8.61 -6.07
CA ARG A 123 11.26 8.98 -6.77
C ARG A 123 12.13 7.79 -7.14
N LYS A 124 11.80 6.60 -6.61
CA LYS A 124 12.58 5.41 -6.89
C LYS A 124 11.99 4.71 -8.12
N ASP A 125 12.85 4.27 -8.99
CA ASP A 125 12.40 3.59 -10.20
C ASP A 125 12.30 2.08 -10.04
N ASN A 126 12.55 1.58 -8.83
CA ASN A 126 12.46 0.15 -8.55
C ASN A 126 11.33 -0.18 -7.59
N MET A 127 10.38 0.74 -7.38
CA MET A 127 9.24 0.50 -6.51
C MET A 127 7.96 0.90 -7.21
N ASP A 128 6.96 0.05 -7.10
CA ASP A 128 5.62 0.33 -7.60
C ASP A 128 4.69 0.22 -6.41
N VAL A 129 4.01 1.32 -6.06
CA VAL A 129 3.32 1.44 -4.77
C VAL A 129 1.82 1.49 -4.96
N PHE A 130 1.12 0.66 -4.18
CA PHE A 130 -0.34 0.58 -4.16
C PHE A 130 -0.78 0.71 -2.71
N VAL A 131 -1.69 1.64 -2.44
CA VAL A 131 -2.14 1.89 -1.07
C VAL A 131 -3.66 1.91 -0.99
N THR A 132 -4.17 1.56 0.19
CA THR A 132 -5.58 1.79 0.52
C THR A 132 -5.67 2.77 1.68
N GLY A 133 -6.82 3.38 1.86
CA GLY A 133 -7.02 4.25 2.98
C GLY A 133 -8.30 5.06 2.87
N SER A 134 -8.48 6.00 3.79
CA SER A 134 -9.68 6.82 3.80
C SER A 134 -9.51 8.01 2.85
N ASN A 135 -10.64 8.41 2.24
CA ASN A 135 -10.66 9.49 1.27
C ASN A 135 -10.12 10.80 1.83
N ALA A 136 -10.53 11.14 3.05
CA ALA A 136 -10.21 12.45 3.59
C ALA A 136 -8.71 12.67 3.70
N LYS A 137 -7.97 11.62 4.06
CA LYS A 137 -6.53 11.72 4.21
C LYS A 137 -5.79 11.61 2.89
N LEU A 138 -6.34 10.85 1.95
CA LEU A 138 -5.63 10.52 0.73
C LEU A 138 -5.89 11.48 -0.42
N LEU A 139 -6.69 12.52 -0.19
CA LEU A 139 -6.91 13.55 -1.19
C LEU A 139 -5.88 14.67 -1.10
N SER A 140 -4.79 14.45 -0.39
CA SER A 140 -3.71 15.41 -0.29
C SER A 140 -3.14 15.70 -1.66
N LYS A 141 -2.80 16.96 -1.91
CA LYS A 141 -2.21 17.37 -3.17
C LYS A 141 -0.69 17.24 -3.18
N ASP A 142 -0.13 16.78 -2.09
CA ASP A 142 1.32 16.69 -1.96
C ASP A 142 1.88 15.40 -2.53
N ILE A 143 1.03 14.48 -2.99
CA ILE A 143 1.45 13.20 -3.54
C ILE A 143 0.94 13.07 -4.97
N ALA A 144 1.83 12.64 -5.87
CA ALA A 144 1.42 12.33 -7.23
C ALA A 144 0.72 10.97 -7.21
N THR A 145 -0.60 10.97 -7.24
CA THR A 145 -1.39 9.77 -7.08
C THR A 145 -2.36 9.58 -8.22
N GLU A 146 -2.85 8.36 -8.31
CA GLU A 146 -3.91 8.02 -9.23
C GLU A 146 -4.89 7.11 -8.50
N PHE A 147 -6.17 7.48 -8.51
CA PHE A 147 -7.20 6.70 -7.83
C PHE A 147 -7.60 5.52 -8.70
N ALA A 148 -7.43 4.32 -8.19
CA ALA A 148 -7.66 3.11 -8.95
C ALA A 148 -8.93 2.39 -8.56
N GLY A 149 -9.41 2.51 -7.34
CA GLY A 149 -10.57 1.78 -6.86
C GLY A 149 -11.68 2.65 -6.35
N ARG A 150 -11.75 3.87 -6.85
CA ARG A 150 -12.76 4.80 -6.39
C ARG A 150 -14.14 4.36 -6.88
N GLY A 151 -15.14 4.49 -6.03
CA GLY A 151 -16.46 3.98 -6.31
C GLY A 151 -17.29 4.97 -7.11
N ASP A 152 -17.13 4.96 -8.37
CA ASP A 152 -18.00 5.75 -9.26
C ASP A 152 -18.17 5.06 -10.59
#